data_e40a78b9fcc19d351f2c534591109a5b
#
_entry.id   e40a78b9fcc19d351f2c534591109a5b
#
_cell.length_a   1.000
_cell.length_b   1.000
_cell.length_c   1.000
_cell.angle_alpha   90.00
_cell.angle_beta   90.00
_cell.angle_gamma   90.00
#
_symmetry.space_group_name_H-M   'P 1'
#
loop_
_entity.id
_entity.type
_entity.pdbx_description
1 polymer ?
#
loop_
_entity_poly.entity_id
_entity_poly.type
_entity_poly.pdbx_seq_one_letter_code
_entity_poly.pdbx_strand_id
1 'polypeptide(L)'
;REEVKNLINQDRRDNDVEQHKNTGLQELETIHANPTRKSDALQELQTKFISQTELINNNKDATNEEKAEAKRLLEISKNKTITNINQAQTNNQVDNAKDNGMNEIATIIPATTIKTDAKTAIDKKAEQQVTIINGNNDATDEEKAEARKLVEKAKTEVKSNITNSDTEREVNGAKTNGLEKINNIQPSTQTKTNAKHEINDKAQEQLIQINNTPDATEEEKQEATNRVNAGLAQAIQNINNADTNQQVSDAKNNGLQEIGNVQPSTQVKTDARNVVNDKAREAITNINATTGATREEKQEAINRVNTLKNRALTDIGVTSTTAMVNSIRDDAVNQIGAVQPHVTKKQTATGVLND
;
A
#
# COMPACT_ATOMS: atom_id res chain seq x y z
N ARG A 1 -79.25 -16.84 21.35
CA ARG A 1 -79.43 -15.79 20.36
C ARG A 1 -80.30 -16.22 19.18
N GLU A 2 -80.01 -17.33 18.52
CA GLU A 2 -80.79 -17.85 17.39
C GLU A 2 -82.18 -18.28 17.79
N GLU A 3 -82.32 -18.89 18.98
CA GLU A 3 -83.63 -19.25 19.55
C GLU A 3 -84.53 -18.03 19.72
N VAL A 4 -84.01 -16.95 20.31
CA VAL A 4 -84.77 -15.71 20.53
C VAL A 4 -85.17 -15.09 19.19
N LYS A 5 -84.29 -15.10 18.19
CA LYS A 5 -84.60 -14.63 16.83
C LYS A 5 -85.73 -15.45 16.20
N ASN A 6 -85.68 -16.74 16.37
CA ASN A 6 -86.76 -17.65 15.88
C ASN A 6 -88.11 -17.39 16.56
N LEU A 7 -88.11 -17.10 17.85
CA LEU A 7 -89.33 -16.71 18.58
C LEU A 7 -89.86 -15.37 18.03
N ILE A 8 -89.03 -14.37 17.93
CA ILE A 8 -89.40 -13.01 17.33
C ILE A 8 -89.93 -13.19 15.92
N ASN A 9 -89.35 -14.04 15.09
CA ASN A 9 -89.82 -14.25 13.71
C ASN A 9 -91.18 -14.97 13.63
N GLN A 10 -91.58 -15.67 14.67
CA GLN A 10 -92.87 -16.37 14.80
C GLN A 10 -93.96 -15.48 15.41
N ASP A 11 -93.66 -14.37 16.03
CA ASP A 11 -94.62 -13.46 16.68
C ASP A 11 -95.50 -12.77 15.64
N ARG A 12 -96.79 -12.64 16.01
CA ARG A 12 -97.88 -12.04 15.21
C ARG A 12 -98.34 -10.75 15.76
N ARG A 13 -97.90 -10.28 16.91
CA ARG A 13 -98.28 -9.06 17.57
C ARG A 13 -97.09 -8.29 18.00
N ASP A 14 -97.09 -7.01 17.86
CA ASP A 14 -96.01 -6.11 18.21
C ASP A 14 -95.57 -6.25 19.67
N ASN A 15 -96.50 -6.53 20.59
CA ASN A 15 -96.20 -6.70 22.00
C ASN A 15 -95.42 -7.98 22.30
N ASP A 16 -95.66 -9.04 21.56
CA ASP A 16 -94.97 -10.30 21.68
C ASP A 16 -93.51 -10.21 21.19
N VAL A 17 -93.37 -9.45 20.06
CA VAL A 17 -92.04 -9.12 19.48
C VAL A 17 -91.20 -8.31 20.49
N GLU A 18 -91.76 -7.29 21.10
CA GLU A 18 -91.08 -6.49 22.12
C GLU A 18 -90.78 -7.32 23.40
N GLN A 19 -91.65 -8.19 23.82
CA GLN A 19 -91.41 -9.04 24.96
C GLN A 19 -90.30 -10.01 24.72
N HIS A 20 -90.28 -10.75 23.60
CA HIS A 20 -89.20 -11.68 23.24
C HIS A 20 -87.86 -10.99 23.06
N LYS A 21 -87.89 -9.83 22.45
CA LYS A 21 -86.69 -8.99 22.30
C LYS A 21 -86.13 -8.60 23.68
N ASN A 22 -86.99 -8.06 24.57
CA ASN A 22 -86.56 -7.63 25.89
C ASN A 22 -86.05 -8.76 26.76
N THR A 23 -86.79 -9.96 26.73
CA THR A 23 -86.37 -11.18 27.42
C THR A 23 -85.00 -11.63 26.87
N GLY A 24 -84.82 -11.69 25.56
CA GLY A 24 -83.59 -12.07 24.96
C GLY A 24 -82.41 -11.13 25.24
N LEU A 25 -82.68 -9.83 25.33
CA LEU A 25 -81.69 -8.83 25.76
C LEU A 25 -81.28 -9.05 27.21
N GLN A 26 -82.24 -9.27 28.11
CA GLN A 26 -81.97 -9.60 29.52
C GLN A 26 -81.14 -10.89 29.65
N GLU A 27 -81.50 -11.94 28.91
CA GLU A 27 -80.71 -13.21 28.92
C GLU A 27 -79.30 -12.96 28.41
N LEU A 28 -79.08 -12.12 27.35
CA LEU A 28 -77.80 -11.77 26.86
C LEU A 28 -76.97 -10.98 27.89
N GLU A 29 -77.63 -10.10 28.68
CA GLU A 29 -76.98 -9.32 29.75
C GLU A 29 -76.52 -10.24 30.93
N THR A 30 -77.20 -11.37 31.14
CA THR A 30 -76.82 -12.33 32.19
C THR A 30 -75.71 -13.33 31.79
N ILE A 31 -75.34 -13.30 30.51
CA ILE A 31 -74.25 -14.17 30.03
C ILE A 31 -72.91 -13.56 30.47
N HIS A 32 -72.45 -13.96 31.61
CA HIS A 32 -71.09 -13.61 32.11
C HIS A 32 -70.06 -14.50 31.48
N ALA A 33 -68.85 -14.03 31.45
CA ALA A 33 -67.68 -14.82 31.00
C ALA A 33 -67.55 -16.05 31.90
N ASN A 34 -67.45 -17.24 31.28
CA ASN A 34 -67.25 -18.49 32.02
C ASN A 34 -65.82 -18.43 32.65
N PRO A 35 -65.70 -18.72 33.98
CA PRO A 35 -64.41 -18.79 34.65
C PRO A 35 -63.45 -19.81 34.01
N THR A 36 -63.91 -20.91 33.45
CA THR A 36 -63.12 -21.87 32.69
C THR A 36 -62.57 -21.20 31.42
N ARG A 37 -63.38 -20.42 30.70
CA ARG A 37 -62.93 -19.71 29.49
C ARG A 37 -61.82 -18.70 29.78
N LYS A 38 -61.90 -17.96 30.88
CA LYS A 38 -60.81 -17.09 31.33
C LYS A 38 -59.58 -17.87 31.72
N SER A 39 -59.72 -18.99 32.44
CA SER A 39 -58.61 -19.88 32.84
C SER A 39 -57.88 -20.43 31.60
N ASP A 40 -58.63 -20.93 30.61
CA ASP A 40 -58.09 -21.47 29.37
C ASP A 40 -57.34 -20.37 28.60
N ALA A 41 -57.94 -19.17 28.48
CA ALA A 41 -57.30 -18.02 27.82
C ALA A 41 -55.98 -17.61 28.52
N LEU A 42 -55.91 -17.60 29.84
CA LEU A 42 -54.71 -17.32 30.61
C LEU A 42 -53.64 -18.40 30.42
N GLN A 43 -54.04 -19.68 30.29
CA GLN A 43 -53.11 -20.77 30.01
C GLN A 43 -52.52 -20.70 28.61
N GLU A 44 -53.35 -20.38 27.58
CA GLU A 44 -52.89 -20.16 26.23
C GLU A 44 -51.92 -18.96 26.14
N LEU A 45 -52.25 -17.85 26.83
CA LEU A 45 -51.39 -16.68 26.96
C LEU A 45 -50.04 -17.05 27.59
N GLN A 46 -50.04 -17.81 28.67
CA GLN A 46 -48.81 -18.25 29.33
C GLN A 46 -47.95 -19.11 28.41
N THR A 47 -48.56 -20.03 27.65
CA THR A 47 -47.88 -20.86 26.66
C THR A 47 -47.20 -19.98 25.58
N LYS A 48 -47.94 -18.98 25.05
CA LYS A 48 -47.41 -18.03 24.07
C LYS A 48 -46.28 -17.19 24.63
N PHE A 49 -46.41 -16.73 25.89
CA PHE A 49 -45.36 -15.99 26.59
C PHE A 49 -44.08 -16.78 26.74
N ILE A 50 -44.16 -18.05 27.12
CA ILE A 50 -42.98 -18.94 27.25
C ILE A 50 -42.30 -19.11 25.89
N SER A 51 -43.09 -19.47 24.88
CA SER A 51 -42.56 -19.62 23.51
C SER A 51 -41.88 -18.36 23.00
N GLN A 52 -42.46 -17.16 23.23
CA GLN A 52 -41.85 -15.90 22.81
C GLN A 52 -40.60 -15.58 23.63
N THR A 53 -40.56 -15.91 24.93
CA THR A 53 -39.38 -15.77 25.77
C THR A 53 -38.23 -16.62 25.24
N GLU A 54 -38.50 -17.85 24.79
CA GLU A 54 -37.48 -18.72 24.17
C GLU A 54 -36.94 -18.14 22.86
N LEU A 55 -37.82 -17.61 22.00
CA LEU A 55 -37.41 -16.93 20.78
C LEU A 55 -36.47 -15.73 21.05
N ILE A 56 -36.82 -14.93 22.06
CA ILE A 56 -35.97 -13.80 22.50
C ILE A 56 -34.60 -14.30 22.99
N ASN A 57 -34.61 -15.34 23.88
CA ASN A 57 -33.39 -15.89 24.46
C ASN A 57 -32.43 -16.47 23.40
N ASN A 58 -33.00 -17.15 22.40
CA ASN A 58 -32.25 -17.84 21.35
C ASN A 58 -31.79 -16.91 20.22
N ASN A 59 -32.13 -15.62 20.23
CA ASN A 59 -31.69 -14.66 19.24
C ASN A 59 -30.17 -14.37 19.42
N LYS A 60 -29.34 -14.83 18.48
CA LYS A 60 -27.89 -14.68 18.53
C LYS A 60 -27.41 -13.30 18.08
N ASP A 61 -28.27 -12.56 17.39
CA ASP A 61 -27.93 -11.21 16.88
C ASP A 61 -28.22 -10.10 17.89
N ALA A 62 -28.90 -10.41 18.98
CA ALA A 62 -29.19 -9.47 20.07
C ALA A 62 -28.23 -9.67 21.25
N THR A 63 -27.87 -8.54 21.89
CA THR A 63 -27.13 -8.58 23.17
C THR A 63 -28.05 -8.95 24.34
N ASN A 64 -27.45 -9.27 25.48
CA ASN A 64 -28.20 -9.56 26.71
C ASN A 64 -29.05 -8.35 27.14
N GLU A 65 -28.56 -7.14 26.96
CA GLU A 65 -29.26 -5.89 27.25
C GLU A 65 -30.49 -5.72 26.34
N GLU A 66 -30.34 -5.94 25.03
CA GLU A 66 -31.44 -5.90 24.05
C GLU A 66 -32.50 -6.99 24.35
N LYS A 67 -32.06 -8.21 24.72
CA LYS A 67 -32.95 -9.30 25.16
C LYS A 67 -33.67 -8.96 26.45
N ALA A 68 -33.00 -8.35 27.41
CA ALA A 68 -33.61 -7.93 28.68
C ALA A 68 -34.70 -6.87 28.44
N GLU A 69 -34.47 -5.91 27.58
CA GLU A 69 -35.50 -4.93 27.20
C GLU A 69 -36.69 -5.56 26.50
N ALA A 70 -36.49 -6.49 25.57
CA ALA A 70 -37.56 -7.22 24.91
C ALA A 70 -38.39 -8.03 25.92
N LYS A 71 -37.74 -8.71 26.89
CA LYS A 71 -38.44 -9.43 27.96
C LYS A 71 -39.23 -8.49 28.87
N ARG A 72 -38.71 -7.31 29.17
CA ARG A 72 -39.43 -6.29 29.94
C ARG A 72 -40.72 -5.86 29.22
N LEU A 73 -40.65 -5.62 27.91
CA LEU A 73 -41.81 -5.29 27.07
C LEU A 73 -42.80 -6.46 27.00
N LEU A 74 -42.29 -7.68 26.91
CA LEU A 74 -43.09 -8.92 26.89
C LEU A 74 -43.88 -9.10 28.20
N GLU A 75 -43.27 -8.85 29.37
CA GLU A 75 -43.96 -8.87 30.67
C GLU A 75 -45.04 -7.78 30.76
N ILE A 76 -44.79 -6.58 30.28
CA ILE A 76 -45.78 -5.50 30.24
C ILE A 76 -46.97 -5.89 29.39
N SER A 77 -46.77 -6.45 28.19
CA SER A 77 -47.85 -6.88 27.28
C SER A 77 -48.64 -8.05 27.89
N LYS A 78 -47.95 -9.02 28.50
CA LYS A 78 -48.60 -10.12 29.21
C LYS A 78 -49.52 -9.60 30.34
N ASN A 79 -49.03 -8.72 31.22
CA ASN A 79 -49.78 -8.20 32.36
C ASN A 79 -50.98 -7.35 31.90
N LYS A 80 -50.82 -6.55 30.84
CA LYS A 80 -51.93 -5.80 30.19
C LYS A 80 -52.97 -6.79 29.68
N THR A 81 -52.57 -7.87 29.03
CA THR A 81 -53.50 -8.88 28.47
C THR A 81 -54.22 -9.64 29.59
N ILE A 82 -53.53 -10.03 30.68
CA ILE A 82 -54.15 -10.63 31.87
C ILE A 82 -55.23 -9.69 32.44
N THR A 83 -54.94 -8.42 32.58
CA THR A 83 -55.90 -7.41 33.06
C THR A 83 -57.15 -7.37 32.17
N ASN A 84 -56.95 -7.29 30.84
CA ASN A 84 -58.04 -7.26 29.87
C ASN A 84 -58.91 -8.53 29.91
N ILE A 85 -58.28 -9.72 30.01
CA ILE A 85 -59.03 -11.00 30.15
C ILE A 85 -59.83 -11.02 31.46
N ASN A 86 -59.23 -10.57 32.57
CA ASN A 86 -59.92 -10.55 33.86
C ASN A 86 -61.09 -9.58 33.91
N GLN A 87 -60.99 -8.43 33.23
CA GLN A 87 -62.05 -7.43 33.14
C GLN A 87 -63.16 -7.75 32.12
N ALA A 88 -62.90 -8.73 31.23
CA ALA A 88 -63.87 -9.14 30.21
C ALA A 88 -65.17 -9.69 30.86
N GLN A 89 -66.31 -9.25 30.35
CA GLN A 89 -67.65 -9.58 30.88
C GLN A 89 -68.28 -10.74 30.09
N THR A 90 -67.90 -10.93 28.82
CA THR A 90 -68.46 -11.96 27.94
C THR A 90 -67.38 -12.88 27.38
N ASN A 91 -67.72 -14.09 26.94
CA ASN A 91 -66.81 -14.99 26.30
C ASN A 91 -66.13 -14.39 25.07
N ASN A 92 -66.89 -13.64 24.26
CA ASN A 92 -66.34 -12.94 23.08
C ASN A 92 -65.30 -11.87 23.47
N GLN A 93 -65.52 -11.13 24.57
CA GLN A 93 -64.54 -10.18 25.10
C GLN A 93 -63.29 -10.91 25.64
N VAL A 94 -63.42 -12.08 26.25
CA VAL A 94 -62.27 -12.90 26.68
C VAL A 94 -61.43 -13.32 25.48
N ASP A 95 -62.07 -13.87 24.44
CA ASP A 95 -61.40 -14.31 23.21
C ASP A 95 -60.70 -13.15 22.51
N ASN A 96 -61.36 -12.00 22.33
CA ASN A 96 -60.75 -10.82 21.73
C ASN A 96 -59.57 -10.28 22.54
N ALA A 97 -59.65 -10.24 23.87
CA ALA A 97 -58.59 -9.80 24.75
C ALA A 97 -57.37 -10.73 24.64
N LYS A 98 -57.60 -12.07 24.64
CA LYS A 98 -56.56 -13.08 24.45
C LYS A 98 -55.87 -12.96 23.08
N ASP A 99 -56.70 -12.96 22.00
CA ASP A 99 -56.16 -12.95 20.64
C ASP A 99 -55.38 -11.68 20.35
N ASN A 100 -55.85 -10.51 20.77
CA ASN A 100 -55.16 -9.25 20.66
C ASN A 100 -53.85 -9.25 21.44
N GLY A 101 -53.89 -9.77 22.69
CA GLY A 101 -52.69 -9.87 23.53
C GLY A 101 -51.64 -10.87 22.98
N MET A 102 -52.09 -12.00 22.47
CA MET A 102 -51.19 -12.97 21.85
C MET A 102 -50.54 -12.44 20.57
N ASN A 103 -51.30 -11.68 19.77
CA ASN A 103 -50.76 -11.01 18.59
C ASN A 103 -49.75 -9.93 18.97
N GLU A 104 -50.03 -9.11 19.99
CA GLU A 104 -49.08 -8.11 20.51
C GLU A 104 -47.79 -8.78 21.01
N ILE A 105 -47.91 -9.85 21.82
CA ILE A 105 -46.75 -10.64 22.29
C ILE A 105 -45.92 -11.19 21.13
N ALA A 106 -46.56 -11.69 20.07
CA ALA A 106 -45.89 -12.29 18.93
C ALA A 106 -44.98 -11.28 18.16
N THR A 107 -45.25 -9.97 18.23
CA THR A 107 -44.45 -8.92 17.60
C THR A 107 -43.26 -8.50 18.43
N ILE A 108 -43.15 -8.88 19.69
CA ILE A 108 -42.04 -8.46 20.58
C ILE A 108 -40.83 -9.32 20.33
N ILE A 109 -39.84 -8.74 19.64
CA ILE A 109 -38.54 -9.33 19.38
C ILE A 109 -37.45 -8.38 19.90
N PRO A 110 -36.26 -8.89 20.28
CA PRO A 110 -35.19 -8.02 20.71
C PRO A 110 -34.67 -7.18 19.53
N ALA A 111 -34.22 -5.97 19.79
CA ALA A 111 -33.41 -5.20 18.88
C ALA A 111 -32.12 -5.98 18.60
N THR A 112 -31.48 -5.70 17.47
CA THR A 112 -30.18 -6.25 17.05
C THR A 112 -29.22 -5.16 16.60
N THR A 113 -29.52 -3.92 17.00
CA THR A 113 -28.84 -2.71 16.53
C THR A 113 -27.41 -2.64 16.98
N ILE A 114 -27.11 -3.06 18.21
CA ILE A 114 -25.77 -2.97 18.80
C ILE A 114 -24.75 -3.76 17.98
N LYS A 115 -25.04 -5.03 17.68
CA LYS A 115 -24.16 -5.85 16.85
C LYS A 115 -24.15 -5.43 15.38
N THR A 116 -25.30 -5.04 14.85
CA THR A 116 -25.44 -4.58 13.45
C THR A 116 -24.63 -3.30 13.22
N ASP A 117 -24.74 -2.31 14.10
CA ASP A 117 -24.00 -1.05 14.00
C ASP A 117 -22.51 -1.27 14.17
N ALA A 118 -22.09 -2.16 15.08
CA ALA A 118 -20.70 -2.53 15.26
C ALA A 118 -20.12 -3.18 14.00
N LYS A 119 -20.83 -4.15 13.39
CA LYS A 119 -20.40 -4.80 12.14
C LYS A 119 -20.34 -3.81 10.98
N THR A 120 -21.30 -2.90 10.87
CA THR A 120 -21.31 -1.82 9.85
C THR A 120 -20.11 -0.90 10.01
N ALA A 121 -19.73 -0.54 11.24
CA ALA A 121 -18.55 0.27 11.51
C ALA A 121 -17.26 -0.45 11.08
N ILE A 122 -17.17 -1.76 11.28
CA ILE A 122 -16.05 -2.60 10.84
C ILE A 122 -15.97 -2.65 9.31
N ASP A 123 -17.11 -2.88 8.63
CA ASP A 123 -17.15 -2.89 7.16
C ASP A 123 -16.68 -1.55 6.58
N LYS A 124 -17.19 -0.44 7.10
CA LYS A 124 -16.77 0.91 6.70
C LYS A 124 -15.28 1.16 6.92
N LYS A 125 -14.74 0.72 8.06
CA LYS A 125 -13.30 0.85 8.35
C LYS A 125 -12.46 0.04 7.39
N ALA A 126 -12.89 -1.20 7.07
CA ALA A 126 -12.20 -2.03 6.10
C ALA A 126 -12.15 -1.40 4.70
N GLU A 127 -13.26 -0.83 4.22
CA GLU A 127 -13.31 -0.11 2.94
C GLU A 127 -12.38 1.12 2.93
N GLN A 128 -12.37 1.90 4.01
CA GLN A 128 -11.45 3.02 4.16
C GLN A 128 -9.99 2.58 4.13
N GLN A 129 -9.66 1.49 4.82
CA GLN A 129 -8.29 0.97 4.87
C GLN A 129 -7.84 0.41 3.52
N VAL A 130 -8.71 -0.27 2.78
CA VAL A 130 -8.44 -0.70 1.40
C VAL A 130 -8.15 0.49 0.49
N THR A 131 -8.88 1.59 0.64
CA THR A 131 -8.62 2.83 -0.11
C THR A 131 -7.24 3.40 0.19
N ILE A 132 -6.84 3.43 1.47
CA ILE A 132 -5.51 3.89 1.91
C ILE A 132 -4.42 2.98 1.32
N ILE A 133 -4.59 1.65 1.42
CA ILE A 133 -3.66 0.66 0.86
C ILE A 133 -3.49 0.86 -0.65
N ASN A 134 -4.59 1.00 -1.39
CA ASN A 134 -4.56 1.19 -2.85
C ASN A 134 -3.88 2.50 -3.24
N GLY A 135 -3.99 3.55 -2.44
CA GLY A 135 -3.35 4.85 -2.65
C GLY A 135 -1.86 4.90 -2.27
N ASN A 136 -1.27 3.84 -1.74
CA ASN A 136 0.15 3.81 -1.38
C ASN A 136 1.02 3.59 -2.63
N ASN A 137 1.69 4.64 -3.10
CA ASN A 137 2.53 4.59 -4.29
C ASN A 137 3.91 3.94 -4.06
N ASP A 138 4.31 3.73 -2.80
CA ASP A 138 5.56 3.07 -2.47
C ASP A 138 5.44 1.53 -2.44
N ALA A 139 4.21 1.01 -2.48
CA ALA A 139 3.93 -0.42 -2.54
C ALA A 139 3.59 -0.87 -3.96
N THR A 140 3.99 -2.09 -4.31
CA THR A 140 3.58 -2.74 -5.55
C THR A 140 2.14 -3.26 -5.47
N ASP A 141 1.56 -3.60 -6.62
CA ASP A 141 0.21 -4.17 -6.69
C ASP A 141 0.10 -5.49 -5.92
N GLU A 142 1.17 -6.30 -5.93
CA GLU A 142 1.25 -7.56 -5.19
C GLU A 142 1.31 -7.30 -3.68
N GLU A 143 2.09 -6.33 -3.22
CA GLU A 143 2.16 -5.94 -1.81
C GLU A 143 0.83 -5.35 -1.31
N LYS A 144 0.15 -4.54 -2.15
CA LYS A 144 -1.21 -4.04 -1.88
C LYS A 144 -2.23 -5.17 -1.82
N ALA A 145 -2.15 -6.14 -2.74
CA ALA A 145 -3.05 -7.30 -2.76
C ALA A 145 -2.93 -8.14 -1.49
N GLU A 146 -1.72 -8.34 -0.98
CA GLU A 146 -1.51 -9.06 0.27
C GLU A 146 -2.08 -8.29 1.47
N ALA A 147 -1.86 -6.98 1.53
CA ALA A 147 -2.46 -6.14 2.57
C ALA A 147 -3.99 -6.15 2.53
N ARG A 148 -4.62 -6.13 1.34
CA ARG A 148 -6.09 -6.26 1.21
C ARG A 148 -6.60 -7.60 1.73
N LYS A 149 -5.89 -8.71 1.50
CA LYS A 149 -6.23 -10.02 2.08
C LYS A 149 -6.19 -10.00 3.60
N LEU A 150 -5.21 -9.31 4.18
CA LEU A 150 -5.11 -9.15 5.64
C LEU A 150 -6.28 -8.34 6.19
N VAL A 151 -6.73 -7.28 5.49
CA VAL A 151 -7.92 -6.50 5.87
C VAL A 151 -9.18 -7.38 5.86
N GLU A 152 -9.41 -8.17 4.81
CA GLU A 152 -10.56 -9.08 4.72
C GLU A 152 -10.55 -10.15 5.81
N LYS A 153 -9.38 -10.72 6.10
CA LYS A 153 -9.21 -11.66 7.21
C LYS A 153 -9.54 -11.03 8.55
N ALA A 154 -9.00 -9.85 8.82
CA ALA A 154 -9.27 -9.11 10.06
C ALA A 154 -10.75 -8.75 10.18
N LYS A 155 -11.37 -8.24 9.11
CA LYS A 155 -12.82 -7.94 9.04
C LYS A 155 -13.66 -9.16 9.42
N THR A 156 -13.39 -10.30 8.79
CA THR A 156 -14.13 -11.56 9.05
C THR A 156 -13.98 -12.02 10.49
N GLU A 157 -12.76 -11.99 11.02
CA GLU A 157 -12.47 -12.38 12.41
C GLU A 157 -13.19 -11.46 13.41
N VAL A 158 -13.12 -10.16 13.22
CA VAL A 158 -13.76 -9.18 14.11
C VAL A 158 -15.28 -9.29 14.06
N LYS A 159 -15.88 -9.47 12.88
CA LYS A 159 -17.33 -9.66 12.75
C LYS A 159 -17.78 -10.96 13.42
N SER A 160 -16.97 -12.01 13.40
CA SER A 160 -17.22 -13.23 14.15
C SER A 160 -17.17 -12.98 15.66
N ASN A 161 -16.17 -12.24 16.14
CA ASN A 161 -16.06 -11.88 17.56
C ASN A 161 -17.27 -11.06 18.02
N ILE A 162 -17.73 -10.08 17.22
CA ILE A 162 -18.95 -9.31 17.51
C ILE A 162 -20.18 -10.24 17.57
N THR A 163 -20.30 -11.18 16.63
CA THR A 163 -21.42 -12.13 16.63
C THR A 163 -21.45 -12.99 17.90
N ASN A 164 -20.29 -13.43 18.37
CA ASN A 164 -20.13 -14.29 19.54
C ASN A 164 -20.13 -13.53 20.88
N SER A 165 -20.15 -12.20 20.86
CA SER A 165 -20.26 -11.39 22.07
C SER A 165 -21.67 -11.45 22.62
N ASP A 166 -21.83 -11.60 23.94
CA ASP A 166 -23.12 -11.69 24.59
C ASP A 166 -23.63 -10.34 25.12
N THR A 167 -22.75 -9.44 25.48
CA THR A 167 -23.08 -8.14 26.08
C THR A 167 -22.68 -6.96 25.20
N GLU A 168 -23.34 -5.83 25.39
CA GLU A 168 -22.98 -4.55 24.73
C GLU A 168 -21.51 -4.18 25.00
N ARG A 169 -21.03 -4.40 26.22
CA ARG A 169 -19.63 -4.13 26.58
C ARG A 169 -18.65 -4.95 25.75
N GLU A 170 -18.93 -6.25 25.58
CA GLU A 170 -18.09 -7.15 24.77
C GLU A 170 -18.13 -6.75 23.28
N VAL A 171 -19.32 -6.42 22.76
CA VAL A 171 -19.47 -5.92 21.38
C VAL A 171 -18.65 -4.65 21.16
N ASN A 172 -18.72 -3.70 22.09
CA ASN A 172 -17.96 -2.44 21.99
C ASN A 172 -16.44 -2.69 22.11
N GLY A 173 -16.03 -3.63 22.95
CA GLY A 173 -14.62 -4.04 23.05
C GLY A 173 -14.12 -4.68 21.74
N ALA A 174 -14.87 -5.63 21.19
CA ALA A 174 -14.55 -6.28 19.93
C ALA A 174 -14.48 -5.27 18.76
N LYS A 175 -15.45 -4.33 18.70
CA LYS A 175 -15.46 -3.25 17.72
C LYS A 175 -14.23 -2.38 17.83
N THR A 176 -13.90 -1.88 19.02
CA THR A 176 -12.76 -0.97 19.24
C THR A 176 -11.45 -1.63 18.85
N ASN A 177 -11.21 -2.85 19.33
CA ASN A 177 -10.01 -3.61 19.01
C ASN A 177 -9.94 -3.93 17.50
N GLY A 178 -11.08 -4.22 16.89
CA GLY A 178 -11.17 -4.50 15.47
C GLY A 178 -10.88 -3.29 14.58
N LEU A 179 -11.39 -2.12 14.95
CA LEU A 179 -11.09 -0.86 14.25
C LEU A 179 -9.60 -0.54 14.29
N GLU A 180 -8.96 -0.72 15.44
CA GLU A 180 -7.52 -0.52 15.61
C GLU A 180 -6.72 -1.55 14.81
N LYS A 181 -7.07 -2.83 14.89
CA LYS A 181 -6.43 -3.90 14.12
C LYS A 181 -6.45 -3.63 12.63
N ILE A 182 -7.60 -3.25 12.07
CA ILE A 182 -7.75 -2.93 10.64
C ILE A 182 -6.95 -1.67 10.28
N ASN A 183 -7.01 -0.63 11.12
CA ASN A 183 -6.29 0.63 10.90
C ASN A 183 -4.78 0.45 10.77
N ASN A 184 -4.21 -0.52 11.46
CA ASN A 184 -2.77 -0.77 11.49
C ASN A 184 -2.27 -1.62 10.30
N ILE A 185 -3.16 -2.14 9.46
CA ILE A 185 -2.77 -2.92 8.28
C ILE A 185 -2.29 -1.98 7.17
N GLN A 186 -1.00 -2.08 6.85
CA GLN A 186 -0.37 -1.33 5.76
C GLN A 186 0.26 -2.32 4.77
N PRO A 187 0.37 -1.96 3.50
CA PRO A 187 1.13 -2.79 2.56
C PRO A 187 2.62 -2.70 2.87
N SER A 188 3.35 -3.76 2.59
CA SER A 188 4.81 -3.70 2.51
C SER A 188 5.22 -2.69 1.42
N THR A 189 6.37 -2.05 1.61
CA THR A 189 7.02 -1.21 0.60
C THR A 189 8.44 -1.72 0.30
N GLN A 190 8.71 -2.96 0.72
CA GLN A 190 10.05 -3.50 0.75
C GLN A 190 10.60 -3.74 -0.65
N THR A 191 9.74 -4.09 -1.62
CA THR A 191 10.15 -4.36 -3.00
C THR A 191 10.84 -3.15 -3.63
N LYS A 192 10.21 -1.98 -3.61
CA LYS A 192 10.81 -0.74 -4.12
C LYS A 192 11.97 -0.25 -3.25
N THR A 193 11.88 -0.38 -1.94
CA THR A 193 12.93 0.02 -1.01
C THR A 193 14.22 -0.77 -1.26
N ASN A 194 14.14 -2.08 -1.40
CA ASN A 194 15.28 -2.94 -1.70
C ASN A 194 15.88 -2.62 -3.06
N ALA A 195 15.04 -2.44 -4.09
CA ALA A 195 15.51 -2.10 -5.42
C ALA A 195 16.29 -0.77 -5.45
N LYS A 196 15.78 0.26 -4.77
CA LYS A 196 16.47 1.56 -4.65
C LYS A 196 17.79 1.44 -3.90
N HIS A 197 17.85 0.59 -2.87
CA HIS A 197 19.09 0.34 -2.12
C HIS A 197 20.16 -0.27 -3.01
N GLU A 198 19.82 -1.33 -3.76
CA GLU A 198 20.74 -1.97 -4.70
C GLU A 198 21.27 -1.00 -5.78
N ILE A 199 20.41 -0.13 -6.31
CA ILE A 199 20.79 0.89 -7.28
C ILE A 199 21.74 1.93 -6.66
N ASN A 200 21.50 2.38 -5.43
CA ASN A 200 22.38 3.31 -4.74
C ASN A 200 23.75 2.67 -4.46
N ASP A 201 23.78 1.43 -4.03
CA ASP A 201 25.03 0.69 -3.79
C ASP A 201 25.83 0.57 -5.08
N LYS A 202 25.19 0.25 -6.21
CA LYS A 202 25.82 0.18 -7.53
C LYS A 202 26.39 1.52 -7.96
N ALA A 203 25.66 2.61 -7.75
CA ALA A 203 26.13 3.94 -8.06
C ALA A 203 27.40 4.30 -7.25
N GLN A 204 27.41 4.02 -5.96
CA GLN A 204 28.59 4.24 -5.11
C GLN A 204 29.79 3.42 -5.56
N GLU A 205 29.60 2.13 -5.84
CA GLU A 205 30.64 1.26 -6.40
C GLU A 205 31.22 1.84 -7.69
N GLN A 206 30.35 2.29 -8.61
CA GLN A 206 30.76 2.83 -9.90
C GLN A 206 31.52 4.15 -9.74
N LEU A 207 31.12 5.04 -8.82
CA LEU A 207 31.85 6.27 -8.51
C LEU A 207 33.26 5.99 -7.99
N ILE A 208 33.42 4.96 -7.16
CA ILE A 208 34.76 4.52 -6.70
C ILE A 208 35.61 4.05 -7.87
N GLN A 209 35.05 3.26 -8.79
CA GLN A 209 35.77 2.79 -9.99
C GLN A 209 36.17 3.95 -10.89
N ILE A 210 35.29 4.92 -11.12
CA ILE A 210 35.57 6.13 -11.91
C ILE A 210 36.73 6.92 -11.28
N ASN A 211 36.69 7.16 -9.98
CA ASN A 211 37.73 7.91 -9.27
C ASN A 211 39.11 7.20 -9.33
N ASN A 212 39.11 5.88 -9.37
CA ASN A 212 40.33 5.06 -9.45
C ASN A 212 40.82 4.82 -10.88
N THR A 213 40.30 5.52 -11.88
CA THR A 213 40.77 5.41 -13.27
C THR A 213 41.97 6.34 -13.48
N PRO A 214 43.23 5.82 -13.55
CA PRO A 214 44.42 6.66 -13.53
C PRO A 214 44.65 7.44 -14.83
N ASP A 215 44.18 6.91 -15.95
CA ASP A 215 44.33 7.54 -17.26
C ASP A 215 43.24 8.58 -17.62
N ALA A 216 42.25 8.77 -16.74
CA ALA A 216 41.25 9.82 -16.90
C ALA A 216 41.69 11.11 -16.17
N THR A 217 41.38 12.27 -16.76
CA THR A 217 41.50 13.55 -16.07
C THR A 217 40.35 13.77 -15.10
N GLU A 218 40.51 14.73 -14.17
CA GLU A 218 39.44 15.06 -13.21
C GLU A 218 38.17 15.53 -13.93
N GLU A 219 38.31 16.22 -15.07
CA GLU A 219 37.16 16.65 -15.88
C GLU A 219 36.44 15.46 -16.53
N GLU A 220 37.18 14.48 -17.04
CA GLU A 220 36.62 13.24 -17.62
C GLU A 220 35.95 12.39 -16.54
N LYS A 221 36.52 12.31 -15.34
CA LYS A 221 35.91 11.64 -14.17
C LYS A 221 34.63 12.35 -13.71
N GLN A 222 34.65 13.70 -13.69
CA GLN A 222 33.48 14.48 -13.30
C GLN A 222 32.31 14.28 -14.28
N GLU A 223 32.59 14.25 -15.60
CA GLU A 223 31.58 13.94 -16.60
C GLU A 223 30.98 12.55 -16.38
N ALA A 224 31.79 11.53 -16.15
CA ALA A 224 31.34 10.19 -15.85
C ALA A 224 30.52 10.15 -14.54
N THR A 225 30.94 10.87 -13.50
CA THR A 225 30.22 11.05 -12.25
C THR A 225 28.82 11.64 -12.49
N ASN A 226 28.73 12.67 -13.33
CA ASN A 226 27.45 13.28 -13.70
C ASN A 226 26.52 12.27 -14.40
N ARG A 227 27.07 11.42 -15.27
CA ARG A 227 26.30 10.36 -15.94
C ARG A 227 25.80 9.29 -14.95
N VAL A 228 26.64 8.87 -13.98
CA VAL A 228 26.22 7.95 -12.92
C VAL A 228 25.06 8.56 -12.11
N ASN A 229 25.18 9.82 -11.69
CA ASN A 229 24.13 10.50 -10.92
C ASN A 229 22.84 10.67 -11.72
N ALA A 230 22.91 10.97 -13.01
CA ALA A 230 21.75 11.02 -13.89
C ALA A 230 21.09 9.65 -14.06
N GLY A 231 21.88 8.59 -14.25
CA GLY A 231 21.39 7.21 -14.32
C GLY A 231 20.75 6.75 -13.03
N LEU A 232 21.34 7.09 -11.88
CA LEU A 232 20.77 6.83 -10.55
C LEU A 232 19.40 7.50 -10.38
N ALA A 233 19.31 8.79 -10.68
CA ALA A 233 18.06 9.55 -10.58
C ALA A 233 16.96 8.96 -11.49
N GLN A 234 17.31 8.59 -12.72
CA GLN A 234 16.38 7.98 -13.68
C GLN A 234 15.91 6.58 -13.21
N ALA A 235 16.84 5.75 -12.71
CA ALA A 235 16.52 4.43 -12.19
C ALA A 235 15.58 4.51 -10.98
N ILE A 236 15.84 5.42 -10.03
CA ILE A 236 14.97 5.65 -8.87
C ILE A 236 13.58 6.11 -9.32
N GLN A 237 13.50 7.01 -10.30
CA GLN A 237 12.22 7.46 -10.84
C GLN A 237 11.44 6.30 -11.49
N ASN A 238 12.11 5.47 -12.28
CA ASN A 238 11.49 4.29 -12.91
C ASN A 238 10.98 3.29 -11.88
N ILE A 239 11.75 3.04 -10.80
CA ILE A 239 11.33 2.19 -9.68
C ILE A 239 10.11 2.80 -8.96
N ASN A 240 10.10 4.10 -8.70
CA ASN A 240 8.97 4.78 -8.06
C ASN A 240 7.69 4.67 -8.89
N ASN A 241 7.80 4.78 -10.21
CA ASN A 241 6.66 4.72 -11.15
C ASN A 241 6.23 3.29 -11.50
N ALA A 242 6.97 2.28 -11.09
CA ALA A 242 6.61 0.88 -11.33
C ALA A 242 5.43 0.46 -10.44
N ASP A 243 4.45 -0.23 -11.01
CA ASP A 243 3.26 -0.69 -10.30
C ASP A 243 3.41 -2.13 -9.78
N THR A 244 4.11 -2.99 -10.51
CA THR A 244 4.24 -4.41 -10.19
C THR A 244 5.67 -4.79 -9.76
N ASN A 245 5.81 -5.93 -9.06
CA ASN A 245 7.12 -6.49 -8.71
C ASN A 245 8.00 -6.71 -9.94
N GLN A 246 7.40 -7.16 -11.05
CA GLN A 246 8.15 -7.37 -12.29
C GLN A 246 8.67 -6.05 -12.86
N GLN A 247 7.85 -5.01 -12.90
CA GLN A 247 8.28 -3.68 -13.38
C GLN A 247 9.38 -3.09 -12.49
N VAL A 248 9.30 -3.28 -11.16
CA VAL A 248 10.37 -2.87 -10.24
C VAL A 248 11.66 -3.62 -10.54
N SER A 249 11.60 -4.93 -10.76
CA SER A 249 12.76 -5.75 -11.11
C SER A 249 13.40 -5.31 -12.43
N ASP A 250 12.59 -5.05 -13.45
CA ASP A 250 13.05 -4.61 -14.76
C ASP A 250 13.72 -3.22 -14.66
N ALA A 251 13.09 -2.27 -13.98
CA ALA A 251 13.64 -0.94 -13.74
C ALA A 251 14.98 -1.00 -12.97
N LYS A 252 15.06 -1.85 -11.92
CA LYS A 252 16.29 -2.08 -11.18
C LYS A 252 17.39 -2.65 -12.08
N ASN A 253 17.10 -3.72 -12.81
CA ASN A 253 18.10 -4.39 -13.65
C ASN A 253 18.62 -3.49 -14.75
N ASN A 254 17.76 -2.73 -15.40
CA ASN A 254 18.15 -1.71 -16.39
C ASN A 254 19.05 -0.65 -15.76
N GLY A 255 18.66 -0.12 -14.60
CA GLY A 255 19.47 0.87 -13.88
C GLY A 255 20.83 0.36 -13.45
N LEU A 256 20.91 -0.88 -12.93
CA LEU A 256 22.19 -1.52 -12.58
C LEU A 256 23.12 -1.65 -13.80
N GLN A 257 22.56 -2.01 -14.96
CA GLN A 257 23.31 -2.12 -16.21
C GLN A 257 23.78 -0.75 -16.72
N GLU A 258 22.89 0.21 -16.79
CA GLU A 258 23.22 1.58 -17.26
C GLU A 258 24.30 2.22 -16.39
N ILE A 259 24.14 2.18 -15.05
CA ILE A 259 25.13 2.72 -14.12
C ILE A 259 26.45 1.97 -14.21
N GLY A 260 26.40 0.63 -14.24
CA GLY A 260 27.60 -0.22 -14.29
C GLY A 260 28.43 -0.06 -15.57
N ASN A 261 27.82 0.37 -16.66
CA ASN A 261 28.50 0.61 -17.93
C ASN A 261 29.15 2.00 -18.04
N VAL A 262 28.95 2.90 -17.09
CA VAL A 262 29.54 4.23 -17.12
C VAL A 262 31.03 4.15 -16.81
N GLN A 263 31.84 4.54 -17.77
CA GLN A 263 33.27 4.68 -17.61
C GLN A 263 33.72 6.10 -17.96
N PRO A 264 34.73 6.68 -17.32
CA PRO A 264 35.30 7.96 -17.75
C PRO A 264 36.03 7.78 -19.07
N SER A 265 36.02 8.83 -19.89
CA SER A 265 36.92 8.93 -21.03
C SER A 265 38.38 8.95 -20.53
N THR A 266 39.29 8.44 -21.35
CA THR A 266 40.74 8.57 -21.17
C THR A 266 41.38 9.25 -22.38
N GLN A 267 40.55 9.92 -23.19
CA GLN A 267 40.93 10.41 -24.49
C GLN A 267 41.95 11.58 -24.40
N VAL A 268 41.82 12.42 -23.38
CA VAL A 268 42.71 13.58 -23.19
C VAL A 268 44.18 13.15 -23.07
N LYS A 269 44.51 12.21 -22.19
CA LYS A 269 45.87 11.68 -22.01
C LYS A 269 46.33 10.85 -23.21
N THR A 270 45.42 10.07 -23.81
CA THR A 270 45.71 9.29 -25.01
C THR A 270 46.12 10.18 -26.17
N ASP A 271 45.34 11.22 -26.45
CA ASP A 271 45.64 12.19 -27.53
C ASP A 271 46.96 12.93 -27.25
N ALA A 272 47.20 13.39 -26.03
CA ALA A 272 48.44 14.07 -25.66
C ALA A 272 49.66 13.16 -25.85
N ARG A 273 49.58 11.88 -25.47
CA ARG A 273 50.66 10.89 -25.71
C ARG A 273 50.90 10.67 -27.21
N ASN A 274 49.85 10.59 -28.00
CA ASN A 274 49.98 10.44 -29.47
C ASN A 274 50.68 11.64 -30.09
N VAL A 275 50.30 12.86 -29.73
CA VAL A 275 50.95 14.08 -30.22
C VAL A 275 52.43 14.13 -29.87
N VAL A 276 52.79 13.77 -28.61
CA VAL A 276 54.22 13.71 -28.17
C VAL A 276 55.00 12.65 -28.95
N ASN A 277 54.43 11.45 -29.14
CA ASN A 277 55.05 10.39 -29.92
C ASN A 277 55.22 10.74 -31.38
N ASP A 278 54.23 11.38 -31.99
CA ASP A 278 54.33 11.83 -33.39
C ASP A 278 55.40 12.89 -33.57
N LYS A 279 55.47 13.86 -32.64
CA LYS A 279 56.51 14.90 -32.68
C LYS A 279 57.89 14.30 -32.49
N ALA A 280 58.07 13.30 -31.62
CA ALA A 280 59.36 12.60 -31.46
C ALA A 280 59.77 11.88 -32.75
N ARG A 281 58.85 11.22 -33.46
CA ARG A 281 59.11 10.56 -34.72
C ARG A 281 59.55 11.57 -35.82
N GLU A 282 58.80 12.68 -35.90
CA GLU A 282 59.14 13.79 -36.81
C GLU A 282 60.55 14.34 -36.55
N ALA A 283 60.86 14.65 -35.27
CA ALA A 283 62.18 15.17 -34.89
C ALA A 283 63.31 14.19 -35.20
N ILE A 284 63.11 12.88 -34.94
CA ILE A 284 64.13 11.84 -35.27
C ILE A 284 64.35 11.76 -36.79
N THR A 285 63.29 11.86 -37.60
CA THR A 285 63.37 11.88 -39.05
C THR A 285 64.22 13.12 -39.53
N ASN A 286 63.93 14.28 -38.96
CA ASN A 286 64.68 15.53 -39.29
C ASN A 286 66.11 15.43 -38.84
N ILE A 287 66.47 14.89 -37.68
CA ILE A 287 67.77 14.65 -37.17
C ILE A 287 68.56 13.72 -38.11
N ASN A 288 67.96 12.62 -38.56
CA ASN A 288 68.57 11.67 -39.47
C ASN A 288 68.84 12.29 -40.84
N ALA A 289 68.05 13.25 -41.30
CA ALA A 289 68.23 13.93 -42.57
C ALA A 289 69.29 15.06 -42.53
N THR A 290 69.81 15.40 -41.36
CA THR A 290 70.84 16.45 -41.21
C THR A 290 72.19 16.03 -41.84
N THR A 291 72.58 16.69 -42.93
CA THR A 291 73.79 16.28 -43.71
C THR A 291 75.13 16.70 -43.07
N GLY A 292 75.16 17.73 -42.26
CA GLY A 292 76.34 18.23 -41.58
C GLY A 292 76.78 17.51 -40.32
N ALA A 293 75.93 16.64 -39.78
CA ALA A 293 76.16 15.90 -38.50
C ALA A 293 76.78 14.50 -38.70
N THR A 294 77.65 14.10 -37.79
CA THR A 294 78.17 12.71 -37.73
C THR A 294 77.06 11.75 -37.19
N ARG A 295 77.31 10.50 -37.36
CA ARG A 295 76.39 9.46 -36.83
C ARG A 295 76.19 9.52 -35.29
N GLU A 296 77.32 9.81 -34.60
CA GLU A 296 77.35 9.91 -33.13
C GLU A 296 76.59 11.18 -32.68
N GLU A 297 76.81 12.34 -33.38
CA GLU A 297 76.09 13.60 -33.11
C GLU A 297 74.55 13.41 -33.31
N LYS A 298 74.13 12.71 -34.37
CA LYS A 298 72.76 12.35 -34.62
C LYS A 298 72.19 11.45 -33.51
N GLN A 299 72.94 10.41 -33.07
CA GLN A 299 72.54 9.49 -32.04
C GLN A 299 72.34 10.21 -30.68
N GLU A 300 73.24 11.14 -30.35
CA GLU A 300 73.08 11.98 -29.14
C GLU A 300 71.81 12.81 -29.19
N ALA A 301 71.53 13.42 -30.31
CA ALA A 301 70.29 14.20 -30.51
C ALA A 301 69.03 13.31 -30.41
N ILE A 302 69.02 12.09 -30.98
CA ILE A 302 67.97 11.10 -30.86
C ILE A 302 67.76 10.69 -29.41
N ASN A 303 68.88 10.48 -28.66
CA ASN A 303 68.80 10.15 -27.24
C ASN A 303 68.13 11.27 -26.43
N ARG A 304 68.44 12.56 -26.73
CA ARG A 304 67.75 13.71 -26.11
C ARG A 304 66.29 13.75 -26.44
N VAL A 305 65.88 13.50 -27.69
CA VAL A 305 64.45 13.40 -28.10
C VAL A 305 63.77 12.31 -27.30
N ASN A 306 64.35 11.11 -27.20
CA ASN A 306 63.75 10.00 -26.45
C ASN A 306 63.63 10.31 -24.96
N THR A 307 64.66 10.99 -24.36
CA THR A 307 64.56 11.41 -22.94
C THR A 307 63.42 12.40 -22.71
N LEU A 308 63.28 13.40 -23.54
CA LEU A 308 62.18 14.39 -23.47
C LEU A 308 60.81 13.73 -23.67
N LYS A 309 60.70 12.85 -24.68
CA LYS A 309 59.50 12.08 -24.95
C LYS A 309 59.09 11.24 -23.73
N ASN A 310 59.99 10.41 -23.21
CA ASN A 310 59.71 9.50 -22.10
C ASN A 310 59.33 10.25 -20.82
N ARG A 311 60.00 11.38 -20.54
CA ARG A 311 59.61 12.26 -19.44
C ARG A 311 58.19 12.80 -19.62
N ALA A 312 57.86 13.36 -20.79
CA ALA A 312 56.53 13.89 -21.06
C ALA A 312 55.44 12.79 -20.93
N LEU A 313 55.70 11.59 -21.47
CA LEU A 313 54.74 10.47 -21.34
C LEU A 313 54.48 10.07 -19.88
N THR A 314 55.55 10.08 -19.04
CA THR A 314 55.44 9.83 -17.61
C THR A 314 54.64 10.93 -16.91
N ASP A 315 54.96 12.20 -17.15
CA ASP A 315 54.31 13.35 -16.54
C ASP A 315 52.82 13.43 -16.96
N ILE A 316 52.46 13.14 -18.21
CA ILE A 316 51.09 12.99 -18.67
C ILE A 316 50.36 11.89 -17.87
N GLY A 317 51.02 10.75 -17.64
CA GLY A 317 50.45 9.62 -16.90
C GLY A 317 50.00 9.98 -15.49
N VAL A 318 50.80 10.76 -14.77
CA VAL A 318 50.56 11.07 -13.33
C VAL A 318 49.82 12.39 -13.11
N THR A 319 49.62 13.18 -14.13
CA THR A 319 48.97 14.49 -14.02
C THR A 319 47.46 14.34 -13.99
N SER A 320 46.74 15.20 -13.23
CA SER A 320 45.33 15.03 -12.92
C SER A 320 44.37 15.85 -13.78
N THR A 321 44.74 17.06 -14.24
CA THR A 321 43.79 17.92 -14.94
C THR A 321 44.08 18.01 -16.45
N THR A 322 43.02 18.24 -17.24
CA THR A 322 43.10 18.44 -18.69
C THR A 322 44.04 19.60 -19.04
N ALA A 323 43.97 20.73 -18.33
CA ALA A 323 44.83 21.88 -18.56
C ALA A 323 46.33 21.54 -18.36
N MET A 324 46.66 20.77 -17.31
CA MET A 324 48.05 20.36 -17.06
C MET A 324 48.55 19.34 -18.10
N VAL A 325 47.70 18.39 -18.52
CA VAL A 325 48.03 17.46 -19.62
C VAL A 325 48.37 18.23 -20.91
N ASN A 326 47.56 19.20 -21.27
CA ASN A 326 47.77 20.04 -22.44
C ASN A 326 49.07 20.85 -22.32
N SER A 327 49.38 21.43 -21.17
CA SER A 327 50.61 22.17 -20.91
C SER A 327 51.84 21.28 -21.09
N ILE A 328 51.86 20.09 -20.51
CA ILE A 328 52.95 19.10 -20.63
C ILE A 328 53.16 18.69 -22.09
N ARG A 329 52.06 18.40 -22.83
CA ARG A 329 52.09 18.08 -24.26
C ARG A 329 52.74 19.19 -25.07
N ASP A 330 52.27 20.44 -24.89
CA ASP A 330 52.73 21.58 -25.67
C ASP A 330 54.19 21.91 -25.37
N ASP A 331 54.61 21.86 -24.11
CA ASP A 331 56.01 22.01 -23.68
C ASP A 331 56.92 20.93 -24.30
N ALA A 332 56.48 19.67 -24.29
CA ALA A 332 57.19 18.57 -24.88
C ALA A 332 57.33 18.72 -26.40
N VAL A 333 56.24 19.12 -27.09
CA VAL A 333 56.29 19.40 -28.54
C VAL A 333 57.30 20.48 -28.88
N ASN A 334 57.32 21.57 -28.10
CA ASN A 334 58.26 22.65 -28.28
C ASN A 334 59.73 22.21 -28.01
N GLN A 335 59.99 21.51 -26.89
CA GLN A 335 61.30 21.05 -26.50
C GLN A 335 61.86 20.02 -27.51
N ILE A 336 61.03 19.02 -27.88
CA ILE A 336 61.42 17.97 -28.85
C ILE A 336 61.67 18.61 -30.22
N GLY A 337 60.81 19.54 -30.65
CA GLY A 337 60.94 20.21 -31.92
C GLY A 337 62.20 21.06 -32.00
N ALA A 338 62.71 21.55 -30.89
CA ALA A 338 63.95 22.35 -30.82
C ALA A 338 65.25 21.53 -30.84
N VAL A 339 65.15 20.16 -30.69
CA VAL A 339 66.37 19.34 -30.69
C VAL A 339 67.00 19.25 -32.06
N GLN A 340 68.23 19.64 -32.13
CA GLN A 340 69.10 19.58 -33.36
C GLN A 340 70.35 18.81 -33.04
N PRO A 341 70.91 18.01 -33.96
CA PRO A 341 72.21 17.44 -33.79
C PRO A 341 73.29 18.49 -33.84
N HIS A 342 74.37 18.34 -33.11
CA HIS A 342 75.52 19.14 -33.23
C HIS A 342 76.17 18.85 -34.59
N VAL A 343 76.78 19.86 -35.23
CA VAL A 343 77.43 19.73 -36.52
C VAL A 343 78.93 20.14 -36.43
N THR A 344 79.45 20.18 -35.23
CA THR A 344 80.75 20.78 -34.90
C THR A 344 81.90 19.90 -35.35
N LYS A 345 81.82 18.56 -35.36
CA LYS A 345 82.94 17.68 -35.72
C LYS A 345 83.42 17.87 -37.15
N LYS A 346 82.51 17.88 -38.09
CA LYS A 346 82.85 18.10 -39.52
C LYS A 346 83.31 19.53 -39.80
N GLN A 347 82.65 20.48 -39.15
CA GLN A 347 83.04 21.91 -39.31
C GLN A 347 84.44 22.19 -38.79
N THR A 348 84.77 21.64 -37.55
CA THR A 348 86.09 21.84 -36.98
C THR A 348 87.16 21.17 -37.83
N ALA A 349 86.93 19.91 -38.32
CA ALA A 349 87.85 19.18 -39.14
C ALA A 349 88.12 19.92 -40.50
N THR A 350 87.08 20.52 -41.12
CA THR A 350 87.22 21.29 -42.36
C THR A 350 87.96 22.58 -42.11
N GLY A 351 87.73 23.28 -40.99
CA GLY A 351 88.44 24.51 -40.62
C GLY A 351 89.94 24.29 -40.45
N VAL A 352 90.34 23.20 -39.76
CA VAL A 352 91.74 22.87 -39.58
C VAL A 352 92.47 22.54 -40.90
N LEU A 353 91.75 22.12 -41.93
CA LEU A 353 92.33 21.84 -43.24
C LEU A 353 92.41 23.09 -44.08
N ASN A 354 91.76 24.18 -43.72
CA ASN A 354 91.80 25.47 -44.44
C ASN A 354 92.84 26.50 -43.87
N ASP A 355 93.34 26.21 -42.65
CA ASP A 355 94.48 26.91 -42.00
C ASP A 355 95.81 26.24 -42.39
#